data_c24f8a10ad6dd01773bec948ec13f144
#
_entry.id   c24f8a10ad6dd01773bec948ec13f144
#
_cell.length_a   1.000
_cell.length_b   1.000
_cell.length_c   1.000
_cell.angle_alpha   90.00
_cell.angle_beta   90.00
_cell.angle_gamma   90.00
#
_symmetry.space_group_name_H-M   'P 1'
#
loop_
_entity.id
_entity.type
_entity.pdbx_description
1 polymer ?
#
loop_
_entity_poly.entity_id
_entity_poly.type
_entity_poly.pdbx_seq_one_letter_code
_entity_poly.pdbx_strand_id
1 'polypeptide(L)'
;MKRYSGFSLLKNALSYHENWQKVWRNPTPKRDYDVVIVGGGGHGLATAYYLAKVHGITNVAVVEKGYLGGGNTARNTTIIRSNYLWDEAAQLYELSLKLWEGL
;
A
#
# COMPACT_ATOMS: atom_id res chain seq x y z
N MET A 1 10.73 -1.33 11.04
CA MET A 1 10.64 -0.03 10.34
C MET A 1 12.01 0.64 10.32
N LYS A 2 12.56 1.00 9.14
CA LYS A 2 13.83 1.75 9.09
C LYS A 2 13.58 3.17 9.61
N ARG A 3 14.28 3.55 10.67
CA ARG A 3 14.26 4.94 11.17
C ARG A 3 15.24 5.76 10.33
N TYR A 4 14.81 6.89 9.85
CA TYR A 4 15.67 7.85 9.17
C TYR A 4 16.40 8.72 10.20
N SER A 5 17.73 8.89 10.03
CA SER A 5 18.49 9.82 10.86
C SER A 5 18.22 11.27 10.45
N GLY A 6 18.40 12.22 11.36
CA GLY A 6 18.30 13.66 11.05
C GLY A 6 19.22 14.08 9.90
N PHE A 7 20.42 13.51 9.83
CA PHE A 7 21.35 13.76 8.72
C PHE A 7 20.82 13.23 7.38
N SER A 8 20.16 12.05 7.37
CA SER A 8 19.52 11.51 6.18
C SER A 8 18.39 12.40 5.69
N LEU A 9 17.59 12.96 6.60
CA LEU A 9 16.51 13.90 6.27
C LEU A 9 17.07 15.17 5.64
N LEU A 10 18.11 15.76 6.26
CA LEU A 10 18.79 16.96 5.75
C LEU A 10 19.36 16.73 4.34
N LYS A 11 20.10 15.63 4.15
CA LYS A 11 20.67 15.27 2.85
C LYS A 11 19.58 15.14 1.77
N ASN A 12 18.47 14.49 2.07
CA ASN A 12 17.38 14.32 1.12
C ASN A 12 16.63 15.64 0.87
N ALA A 13 16.48 16.50 1.87
CA ALA A 13 15.90 17.83 1.71
C ALA A 13 16.74 18.69 0.75
N LEU A 14 18.07 18.67 0.89
CA LEU A 14 19.01 19.39 0.01
C LEU A 14 18.99 18.87 -1.45
N SER A 15 18.56 17.63 -1.66
CA SER A 15 18.37 17.05 -3.01
C SER A 15 16.92 17.13 -3.49
N TYR A 16 16.10 18.04 -2.95
CA TYR A 16 14.68 18.20 -3.30
C TYR A 16 13.87 16.89 -3.16
N HIS A 17 14.28 15.99 -2.27
CA HIS A 17 13.68 14.69 -2.03
C HIS A 17 13.70 13.71 -3.23
N GLU A 18 14.56 13.93 -4.22
CA GLU A 18 14.64 13.07 -5.42
C GLU A 18 15.40 11.77 -5.19
N ASN A 19 16.26 11.71 -4.16
CA ASN A 19 17.19 10.60 -3.94
C ASN A 19 16.76 9.63 -2.83
N TRP A 20 15.46 9.56 -2.52
CA TRP A 20 14.94 8.59 -1.58
C TRP A 20 15.04 7.16 -2.11
N GLN A 21 15.51 6.26 -1.27
CA GLN A 21 15.51 4.84 -1.61
C GLN A 21 14.05 4.36 -1.75
N LYS A 22 13.72 3.78 -2.89
CA LYS A 22 12.40 3.16 -3.11
C LYS A 22 12.17 2.05 -2.08
N VAL A 23 11.00 2.03 -1.45
CA VAL A 23 10.62 1.00 -0.48
C VAL A 23 10.09 -0.27 -1.14
N TRP A 24 9.74 -0.21 -2.40
CA TRP A 24 9.29 -1.37 -3.19
C TRP A 24 10.40 -1.90 -4.10
N ARG A 25 10.23 -3.13 -4.52
CA ARG A 25 11.15 -3.80 -5.45
C ARG A 25 10.51 -3.85 -6.83
N ASN A 26 11.33 -3.76 -7.88
CA ASN A 26 10.97 -4.07 -9.26
C ASN A 26 11.71 -5.36 -9.66
N PRO A 27 11.23 -6.53 -9.25
CA PRO A 27 11.86 -7.79 -9.63
C PRO A 27 11.64 -8.07 -11.11
N THR A 28 12.52 -8.88 -11.71
CA THR A 28 12.24 -9.45 -13.02
C THR A 28 10.96 -10.28 -12.95
N PRO A 29 9.99 -10.07 -13.85
CA PRO A 29 8.76 -10.85 -13.85
C PRO A 29 9.05 -12.34 -13.99
N LYS A 30 8.28 -13.15 -13.26
CA LYS A 30 8.26 -14.61 -13.45
C LYS A 30 7.48 -14.94 -14.71
N ARG A 31 7.62 -16.17 -15.21
CA ARG A 31 6.86 -16.67 -16.34
C ARG A 31 5.37 -16.80 -16.03
N ASP A 32 5.05 -17.28 -14.83
CA ASP A 32 3.70 -17.62 -14.42
C ASP A 32 3.39 -17.06 -13.03
N TYR A 33 2.16 -16.63 -12.84
CA TYR A 33 1.60 -16.17 -11.57
C TYR A 33 0.23 -16.77 -11.36
N ASP A 34 -0.12 -17.09 -10.11
CA ASP A 34 -1.45 -17.57 -9.75
C ASP A 34 -2.48 -16.44 -9.82
N VAL A 35 -2.07 -15.22 -9.44
CA VAL A 35 -2.92 -14.03 -9.47
C VAL A 35 -2.12 -12.83 -9.96
N VAL A 36 -2.72 -12.05 -10.84
CA VAL A 36 -2.20 -10.76 -11.29
C VAL A 36 -3.18 -9.66 -10.86
N ILE A 37 -2.72 -8.71 -10.07
CA ILE A 37 -3.50 -7.58 -9.60
C ILE A 37 -3.06 -6.35 -10.38
N VAL A 38 -4.00 -5.68 -11.02
CA VAL A 38 -3.75 -4.44 -11.75
C VAL A 38 -4.06 -3.25 -10.86
N GLY A 39 -3.02 -2.47 -10.56
CA GLY A 39 -3.08 -1.30 -9.70
C GLY A 39 -2.46 -1.53 -8.32
N GLY A 40 -1.41 -0.74 -8.01
CA GLY A 40 -0.67 -0.76 -6.74
C GLY A 40 -1.19 0.26 -5.72
N GLY A 41 -2.49 0.56 -5.71
CA GLY A 41 -3.14 1.37 -4.69
C GLY A 41 -3.47 0.56 -3.43
N GLY A 42 -4.13 1.21 -2.45
CA GLY A 42 -4.48 0.59 -1.17
C GLY A 42 -5.27 -0.72 -1.34
N HIS A 43 -6.24 -0.76 -2.24
CA HIS A 43 -7.04 -1.96 -2.49
C HIS A 43 -6.21 -3.09 -3.12
N GLY A 44 -5.40 -2.78 -4.13
CA GLY A 44 -4.55 -3.80 -4.77
C GLY A 44 -3.51 -4.39 -3.82
N LEU A 45 -2.87 -3.55 -3.01
CA LEU A 45 -1.89 -4.00 -2.02
C LEU A 45 -2.55 -4.79 -0.89
N ALA A 46 -3.72 -4.35 -0.40
CA ALA A 46 -4.49 -5.10 0.59
C ALA A 46 -4.94 -6.47 0.04
N THR A 47 -5.39 -6.52 -1.21
CA THR A 47 -5.75 -7.78 -1.87
C THR A 47 -4.56 -8.74 -1.90
N ALA A 48 -3.38 -8.29 -2.34
CA ALA A 48 -2.17 -9.11 -2.35
C ALA A 48 -1.80 -9.61 -0.95
N TYR A 49 -1.87 -8.73 0.05
CA TYR A 49 -1.58 -9.06 1.44
C TYR A 49 -2.53 -10.13 1.99
N TYR A 50 -3.85 -9.97 1.80
CA TYR A 50 -4.82 -10.91 2.33
C TYR A 50 -4.87 -12.24 1.56
N LEU A 51 -4.60 -12.24 0.25
CA LEU A 51 -4.39 -13.47 -0.50
C LEU A 51 -3.27 -14.32 0.12
N ALA A 52 -2.15 -13.68 0.46
CA ALA A 52 -1.05 -14.38 1.11
C ALA A 52 -1.38 -14.77 2.57
N LYS A 53 -1.90 -13.83 3.38
CA LYS A 53 -2.11 -14.02 4.82
C LYS A 53 -3.21 -15.02 5.15
N VAL A 54 -4.33 -14.95 4.43
CA VAL A 54 -5.55 -15.73 4.74
C VAL A 54 -5.64 -16.99 3.87
N HIS A 55 -5.28 -16.88 2.60
CA HIS A 55 -5.48 -17.95 1.62
C HIS A 55 -4.20 -18.70 1.23
N GLY A 56 -3.03 -18.26 1.72
CA GLY A 56 -1.75 -18.89 1.39
C GLY A 56 -1.31 -18.71 -0.07
N ILE A 57 -1.99 -17.84 -0.83
CA ILE A 57 -1.68 -17.56 -2.23
C ILE A 57 -0.56 -16.52 -2.27
N THR A 58 0.67 -16.95 -2.50
CA THR A 58 1.87 -16.11 -2.45
C THR A 58 2.50 -15.82 -3.81
N ASN A 59 2.13 -16.57 -4.85
CA ASN A 59 2.63 -16.33 -6.20
C ASN A 59 1.78 -15.25 -6.91
N VAL A 60 1.83 -14.04 -6.38
CA VAL A 60 1.02 -12.91 -6.82
C VAL A 60 1.90 -11.85 -7.46
N ALA A 61 1.46 -11.27 -8.58
CA ALA A 61 2.04 -10.06 -9.15
C ALA A 61 1.11 -8.87 -8.92
N VAL A 62 1.68 -7.72 -8.55
CA VAL A 62 0.98 -6.44 -8.58
C VAL A 62 1.60 -5.58 -9.68
N VAL A 63 0.80 -5.21 -10.67
CA VAL A 63 1.23 -4.40 -11.81
C VAL A 63 0.75 -2.97 -11.62
N GLU A 64 1.68 -2.04 -11.55
CA GLU A 64 1.40 -0.62 -11.35
C GLU A 64 2.08 0.22 -12.45
N LYS A 65 1.34 1.11 -13.09
CA LYS A 65 1.86 1.93 -14.20
C LYS A 65 2.80 3.06 -13.76
N GLY A 66 2.69 3.49 -12.51
CA GLY A 66 3.48 4.60 -11.96
C GLY A 66 4.32 4.15 -10.78
N TYR A 67 3.87 4.44 -9.58
CA TYR A 67 4.50 4.02 -8.33
C TYR A 67 3.45 3.59 -7.31
N LEU A 68 3.84 2.76 -6.37
CA LEU A 68 2.92 2.22 -5.37
C LEU A 68 2.23 3.35 -4.59
N GLY A 69 0.91 3.29 -4.53
CA GLY A 69 0.09 4.31 -3.89
C GLY A 69 -0.06 5.61 -4.70
N GLY A 70 0.55 5.75 -5.86
CA GLY A 70 0.64 6.99 -6.64
C GLY A 70 -0.67 7.63 -7.10
N GLY A 71 -1.78 6.89 -7.01
CA GLY A 71 -3.13 7.39 -7.19
C GLY A 71 -3.68 8.09 -5.95
N ASN A 72 -4.95 7.83 -5.64
CA ASN A 72 -5.65 8.43 -4.49
C ASN A 72 -5.03 8.02 -3.14
N THR A 73 -4.43 6.85 -3.04
CA THR A 73 -3.88 6.31 -1.79
C THR A 73 -2.83 7.24 -1.17
N ALA A 74 -1.90 7.77 -1.96
CA ALA A 74 -0.87 8.68 -1.45
C ALA A 74 -1.30 10.16 -1.42
N ARG A 75 -2.52 10.45 -1.84
CA ARG A 75 -3.06 11.82 -1.91
C ARG A 75 -4.23 12.07 -0.97
N ASN A 76 -4.50 11.14 -0.07
CA ASN A 76 -5.57 11.28 0.91
C ASN A 76 -5.08 11.96 2.19
N THR A 77 -6.01 12.30 3.07
CA THR A 77 -5.73 12.94 4.36
C THR A 77 -5.15 12.00 5.42
N THR A 78 -4.98 10.71 5.09
CA THR A 78 -4.49 9.67 6.00
C THR A 78 -5.33 9.48 7.28
N ILE A 79 -6.57 9.91 7.25
CA ILE A 79 -7.53 9.72 8.35
C ILE A 79 -8.30 8.42 8.12
N ILE A 80 -8.15 7.47 9.04
CA ILE A 80 -8.88 6.20 9.05
C ILE A 80 -9.97 6.30 10.10
N ARG A 81 -11.23 6.12 9.71
CA ARG A 81 -12.38 6.26 10.59
C ARG A 81 -13.54 5.38 10.13
N SER A 82 -14.48 5.08 11.04
CA SER A 82 -15.71 4.31 10.75
C SER A 82 -17.00 5.11 10.90
N ASN A 83 -16.95 6.34 11.45
CA ASN A 83 -18.11 7.17 11.74
C ASN A 83 -18.69 7.85 10.49
N TYR A 84 -19.31 7.07 9.63
CA TYR A 84 -20.04 7.59 8.46
C TYR A 84 -21.53 7.73 8.75
N LEU A 85 -22.17 8.71 8.08
CA LEU A 85 -23.57 9.06 8.30
C LEU A 85 -24.57 8.05 7.76
N TRP A 86 -24.16 7.16 6.87
CA TRP A 86 -25.01 6.17 6.24
C TRP A 86 -24.77 4.80 6.85
N ASP A 87 -25.83 4.16 7.35
CA ASP A 87 -25.74 2.88 8.04
C ASP A 87 -25.12 1.79 7.17
N GLU A 88 -25.43 1.75 5.86
CA GLU A 88 -24.87 0.78 4.94
C GLU A 88 -23.36 0.96 4.76
N ALA A 89 -22.90 2.19 4.77
CA ALA A 89 -21.47 2.50 4.69
C ALA A 89 -20.75 2.24 6.01
N ALA A 90 -21.40 2.48 7.15
CA ALA A 90 -20.80 2.35 8.47
C ALA A 90 -20.25 0.94 8.73
N GLN A 91 -21.00 -0.11 8.37
CA GLN A 91 -20.54 -1.50 8.52
C GLN A 91 -19.29 -1.81 7.71
N LEU A 92 -19.20 -1.33 6.46
CA LEU A 92 -18.03 -1.51 5.59
C LEU A 92 -16.82 -0.79 6.17
N TYR A 93 -17.00 0.44 6.65
CA TYR A 93 -15.92 1.23 7.21
C TYR A 93 -15.45 0.73 8.57
N GLU A 94 -16.35 0.17 9.39
CA GLU A 94 -15.98 -0.49 10.64
C GLU A 94 -15.11 -1.74 10.38
N LEU A 95 -15.48 -2.56 9.41
CA LEU A 95 -14.67 -3.70 8.99
C LEU A 95 -13.31 -3.22 8.48
N SER A 96 -13.28 -2.16 7.67
CA SER A 96 -12.03 -1.58 7.16
C SER A 96 -11.14 -1.10 8.30
N LEU A 97 -11.68 -0.43 9.31
CA LEU A 97 -10.93 0.01 10.49
C LEU A 97 -10.30 -1.17 11.22
N LYS A 98 -11.08 -2.23 11.50
CA LYS A 98 -10.58 -3.46 12.13
C LYS A 98 -9.45 -4.13 11.32
N LEU A 99 -9.55 -4.10 9.99
CA LEU A 99 -8.49 -4.63 9.13
C LEU A 99 -7.20 -3.80 9.21
N TRP A 100 -7.32 -2.47 9.35
CA TRP A 100 -6.17 -1.59 9.57
C TRP A 100 -5.51 -1.81 10.93
N GLU A 101 -6.30 -2.01 11.98
CA GLU A 101 -5.80 -2.28 13.33
C GLU A 101 -5.09 -3.65 13.42
N GLY A 102 -5.40 -4.56 12.50
CA GLY A 102 -4.82 -5.90 12.41
C GLY A 102 -3.55 -6.02 11.54
N LEU A 103 -3.03 -4.90 10.99
CA LEU A 103 -1.79 -4.84 10.22
C LEU A 103 -0.61 -4.63 11.15
#